data_739cabab5fe14b5291f269f2bc35c871
#
_entry.id   739cabab5fe14b5291f269f2bc35c871
#
_cell.length_a   1.000
_cell.length_b   1.000
_cell.length_c   1.000
_cell.angle_alpha   90.00
_cell.angle_beta   90.00
_cell.angle_gamma   90.00
#
_symmetry.space_group_name_H-M   'P 1'
#
loop_
_entity.id
_entity.type
_entity.pdbx_description
1 polymer ?
#
loop_
_entity_poly.entity_id
_entity_poly.type
_entity_poly.pdbx_seq_one_letter_code
_entity_poly.pdbx_strand_id
1 'polypeptide(L)'
;AEQARIAALLTDDRVDELVVAQGQYQIGDIFLGTVENVLPGIDAAFINIGESEKNGFIHVSDLGPLRLKKGTFGITELLEPKQKVLVQVIKEPTGSKGPRLTGSISIPGKYLILQPYGQGVNISRKINTETERSRLKALGVLIKPPSTGLLFRTEAEKIKEELLIEDLEQLIQQWENILKVSEASNPPNLIKRDDDFSLKILRDHIKESTKSIIIDSKFSVARAKDFLINYESDIDIEFHDNSLNQHIFEKYEIKKTIQKALQPRVDLPSGGYIIIEPTEALTVIDVNSGSFTRSA
;
A
#
# COMPACT_ATOMS: atom_id res chain seq x y z
N ALA A 1 9.59 -14.44 -16.81
CA ALA A 1 9.97 -14.20 -15.40
C ALA A 1 9.65 -12.75 -15.10
N GLU A 2 8.67 -12.51 -14.23
CA GLU A 2 8.34 -11.18 -13.74
C GLU A 2 9.54 -10.65 -12.95
N GLN A 3 10.08 -9.51 -13.38
CA GLN A 3 11.14 -8.84 -12.61
C GLN A 3 10.52 -8.24 -11.36
N ALA A 4 10.92 -8.75 -10.20
CA ALA A 4 10.56 -8.15 -8.93
C ALA A 4 11.13 -6.72 -8.86
N ARG A 5 10.30 -5.74 -8.46
CA ARG A 5 10.75 -4.40 -8.12
C ARG A 5 11.10 -4.38 -6.65
N ILE A 6 12.29 -3.92 -6.31
CA ILE A 6 12.80 -3.92 -4.96
C ILE A 6 13.31 -2.54 -4.60
N ALA A 7 12.94 -2.04 -3.43
CA ALA A 7 13.54 -0.88 -2.81
C ALA A 7 14.19 -1.28 -1.49
N ALA A 8 15.33 -0.67 -1.18
CA ALA A 8 16.03 -0.84 0.08
C ALA A 8 16.10 0.51 0.80
N LEU A 9 15.77 0.52 2.07
CA LEU A 9 15.91 1.66 2.96
C LEU A 9 17.18 1.45 3.78
N LEU A 10 18.09 2.41 3.73
CA LEU A 10 19.38 2.33 4.39
C LEU A 10 19.56 3.45 5.43
N THR A 11 20.20 3.12 6.54
CA THR A 11 20.71 4.06 7.52
C THR A 11 22.19 3.75 7.73
N ASP A 12 23.05 4.74 7.50
CA ASP A 12 24.52 4.62 7.62
C ASP A 12 25.06 3.35 6.90
N ASP A 13 24.68 3.20 5.61
CA ASP A 13 25.05 2.08 4.72
C ASP A 13 24.52 0.70 5.15
N ARG A 14 23.72 0.63 6.22
CA ARG A 14 23.04 -0.59 6.63
C ARG A 14 21.62 -0.65 6.09
N VAL A 15 21.24 -1.76 5.50
CA VAL A 15 19.87 -2.02 5.06
C VAL A 15 18.97 -2.28 6.26
N ASP A 16 18.02 -1.38 6.51
CA ASP A 16 17.03 -1.50 7.58
C ASP A 16 15.74 -2.18 7.11
N GLU A 17 15.35 -1.93 5.85
CA GLU A 17 14.10 -2.47 5.30
C GLU A 17 14.26 -2.78 3.81
N LEU A 18 13.62 -3.87 3.38
CA LEU A 18 13.47 -4.24 1.98
C LEU A 18 12.00 -4.26 1.61
N VAL A 19 11.61 -3.46 0.62
CA VAL A 19 10.25 -3.44 0.07
C VAL A 19 10.28 -4.12 -1.29
N VAL A 20 9.47 -5.16 -1.45
CA VAL A 20 9.42 -5.96 -2.67
C VAL A 20 8.00 -5.92 -3.25
N ALA A 21 7.89 -5.60 -4.53
CA ALA A 21 6.65 -5.70 -5.28
C ALA A 21 6.78 -6.75 -6.39
N GLN A 22 5.89 -7.73 -6.39
CA GLN A 22 5.81 -8.80 -7.39
C GLN A 22 4.38 -8.91 -7.91
N GLY A 23 4.24 -9.30 -9.19
CA GLY A 23 2.96 -9.66 -9.77
C GLY A 23 2.21 -8.53 -10.47
N GLN A 24 1.09 -8.91 -11.10
CA GLN A 24 0.25 -8.02 -11.91
C GLN A 24 -0.73 -7.21 -11.06
N TYR A 25 -1.14 -7.73 -9.91
CA TYR A 25 -2.09 -7.11 -9.00
C TYR A 25 -1.35 -6.56 -7.77
N GLN A 26 -1.35 -5.26 -7.62
CA GLN A 26 -0.71 -4.58 -6.48
C GLN A 26 -1.78 -4.10 -5.48
N ILE A 27 -1.42 -4.10 -4.19
CA ILE A 27 -2.28 -3.51 -3.16
C ILE A 27 -2.52 -2.04 -3.53
N GLY A 28 -3.80 -1.63 -3.53
CA GLY A 28 -4.22 -0.29 -3.89
C GLY A 28 -4.76 -0.16 -5.32
N ASP A 29 -4.46 -1.10 -6.24
CA ASP A 29 -5.01 -1.11 -7.59
C ASP A 29 -6.55 -1.15 -7.55
N ILE A 30 -7.19 -0.32 -8.38
CA ILE A 30 -8.65 -0.23 -8.49
C ILE A 30 -9.09 -0.79 -9.84
N PHE A 31 -9.99 -1.76 -9.79
CA PHE A 31 -10.55 -2.42 -10.95
C PHE A 31 -12.06 -2.22 -11.06
N LEU A 32 -12.54 -2.09 -12.28
CA LEU A 32 -13.92 -2.35 -12.62
C LEU A 32 -14.02 -3.84 -12.97
N GLY A 33 -14.65 -4.62 -12.10
CA GLY A 33 -14.79 -6.06 -12.26
C GLY A 33 -16.23 -6.49 -12.49
N THR A 34 -16.40 -7.79 -12.73
CA THR A 34 -17.71 -8.45 -12.86
C THR A 34 -17.82 -9.55 -11.82
N VAL A 35 -18.94 -9.60 -11.11
CA VAL A 35 -19.26 -10.72 -10.20
C VAL A 35 -19.42 -11.98 -11.02
N GLU A 36 -18.59 -12.97 -10.74
CA GLU A 36 -18.60 -14.23 -11.47
C GLU A 36 -19.39 -15.30 -10.73
N ASN A 37 -19.02 -15.54 -9.47
CA ASN A 37 -19.68 -16.50 -8.61
C ASN A 37 -19.92 -15.91 -7.22
N VAL A 38 -21.10 -16.18 -6.67
CA VAL A 38 -21.46 -15.88 -5.29
C VAL A 38 -21.44 -17.18 -4.49
N LEU A 39 -20.78 -17.16 -3.33
CA LEU A 39 -20.53 -18.32 -2.48
C LEU A 39 -21.23 -18.13 -1.12
N PRO A 40 -22.52 -18.55 -0.99
CA PRO A 40 -23.29 -18.30 0.22
C PRO A 40 -22.72 -18.98 1.47
N GLY A 41 -22.11 -20.16 1.29
CA GLY A 41 -21.57 -20.95 2.40
C GLY A 41 -20.41 -20.29 3.17
N ILE A 42 -19.76 -19.29 2.58
CA ILE A 42 -18.64 -18.54 3.18
C ILE A 42 -18.87 -17.04 3.10
N ASP A 43 -20.08 -16.56 2.79
CA ASP A 43 -20.44 -15.16 2.64
C ASP A 43 -19.45 -14.34 1.77
N ALA A 44 -19.08 -14.89 0.62
CA ALA A 44 -18.08 -14.30 -0.26
C ALA A 44 -18.50 -14.38 -1.73
N ALA A 45 -17.77 -13.66 -2.60
CA ALA A 45 -17.91 -13.72 -4.03
C ALA A 45 -16.56 -13.71 -4.74
N PHE A 46 -16.51 -14.30 -5.93
CA PHE A 46 -15.41 -14.15 -6.86
C PHE A 46 -15.73 -13.06 -7.88
N ILE A 47 -14.78 -12.18 -8.08
CA ILE A 47 -14.87 -11.04 -9.02
C ILE A 47 -13.82 -11.24 -10.11
N ASN A 48 -14.26 -11.24 -11.35
CA ASN A 48 -13.37 -11.20 -12.50
C ASN A 48 -12.84 -9.77 -12.67
N ILE A 49 -11.53 -9.60 -12.54
CA ILE A 49 -10.83 -8.31 -12.65
C ILE A 49 -9.80 -8.28 -13.79
N GLY A 50 -9.76 -9.29 -14.65
CA GLY A 50 -8.91 -9.30 -15.85
C GLY A 50 -8.36 -10.66 -16.24
N GLU A 51 -7.32 -10.65 -17.06
CA GLU A 51 -6.77 -11.81 -17.76
C GLU A 51 -6.06 -12.87 -16.88
N SER A 52 -6.00 -12.68 -15.57
CA SER A 52 -5.44 -13.69 -14.66
C SER A 52 -6.39 -14.88 -14.56
N GLU A 53 -5.86 -16.10 -14.58
CA GLU A 53 -6.62 -17.33 -14.28
C GLU A 53 -7.25 -17.32 -12.88
N LYS A 54 -6.97 -16.31 -12.06
CA LYS A 54 -7.39 -16.21 -10.66
C LYS A 54 -8.28 -15.00 -10.45
N ASN A 55 -9.56 -15.28 -10.22
CA ASN A 55 -10.51 -14.25 -9.83
C ASN A 55 -10.17 -13.64 -8.47
N GLY A 56 -10.49 -12.36 -8.30
CA GLY A 56 -10.39 -11.71 -7.01
C GLY A 56 -11.46 -12.20 -6.05
N PHE A 57 -11.13 -12.25 -4.76
CA PHE A 57 -12.02 -12.68 -3.68
C PHE A 57 -12.49 -11.49 -2.86
N ILE A 58 -13.80 -11.36 -2.65
CA ILE A 58 -14.41 -10.35 -1.78
C ILE A 58 -15.33 -11.03 -0.75
N HIS A 59 -15.15 -10.70 0.53
CA HIS A 59 -16.02 -11.18 1.59
C HIS A 59 -17.12 -10.15 1.90
N VAL A 60 -18.26 -10.58 2.43
CA VAL A 60 -19.41 -9.71 2.76
C VAL A 60 -19.03 -8.51 3.65
N SER A 61 -18.08 -8.68 4.55
CA SER A 61 -17.56 -7.59 5.40
C SER A 61 -16.82 -6.49 4.64
N ASP A 62 -16.29 -6.82 3.46
CA ASP A 62 -15.45 -5.93 2.65
C ASP A 62 -16.22 -5.24 1.51
N LEU A 63 -17.53 -5.49 1.41
CA LEU A 63 -18.37 -4.93 0.34
C LEU A 63 -18.47 -3.41 0.39
N GLY A 64 -18.39 -2.79 1.57
CA GLY A 64 -18.52 -1.36 1.71
C GLY A 64 -19.83 -0.82 1.08
N PRO A 65 -19.73 0.12 0.11
CA PRO A 65 -20.89 0.71 -0.55
C PRO A 65 -21.64 -0.26 -1.47
N LEU A 66 -21.03 -1.37 -1.86
CA LEU A 66 -21.71 -2.42 -2.62
C LEU A 66 -22.83 -3.09 -1.78
N ARG A 67 -22.80 -2.88 -0.48
CA ARG A 67 -23.86 -3.30 0.43
C ARG A 67 -25.03 -2.30 0.38
N LEU A 68 -25.90 -2.47 -0.60
CA LEU A 68 -27.02 -1.55 -0.88
C LEU A 68 -28.10 -1.53 0.23
N LYS A 69 -28.17 -2.59 1.04
CA LYS A 69 -29.20 -2.74 2.09
C LYS A 69 -28.57 -2.57 3.48
N LYS A 70 -29.23 -1.80 4.35
CA LYS A 70 -28.89 -1.72 5.78
C LYS A 70 -29.48 -2.95 6.49
N GLY A 71 -28.64 -3.73 7.16
CA GLY A 71 -29.06 -4.92 7.90
C GLY A 71 -28.02 -6.05 7.82
N THR A 72 -28.35 -7.18 8.42
CA THR A 72 -27.55 -8.40 8.30
C THR A 72 -28.10 -9.22 7.15
N PHE A 73 -27.57 -9.01 5.95
CA PHE A 73 -27.94 -9.72 4.75
C PHE A 73 -26.77 -10.63 4.32
N GLY A 74 -27.08 -11.79 3.80
CA GLY A 74 -26.10 -12.68 3.17
C GLY A 74 -25.62 -12.11 1.84
N ILE A 75 -24.49 -12.61 1.35
CA ILE A 75 -23.85 -12.16 0.13
C ILE A 75 -24.77 -12.25 -1.10
N THR A 76 -25.66 -13.24 -1.14
CA THR A 76 -26.63 -13.47 -2.23
C THR A 76 -27.72 -12.41 -2.34
N GLU A 77 -27.96 -11.66 -1.27
CA GLU A 77 -28.93 -10.56 -1.28
C GLU A 77 -28.28 -9.22 -1.65
N LEU A 78 -26.95 -9.18 -1.66
CA LEU A 78 -26.14 -7.98 -1.85
C LEU A 78 -25.44 -7.92 -3.21
N LEU A 79 -25.09 -9.06 -3.79
CA LEU A 79 -24.43 -9.18 -5.08
C LEU A 79 -25.15 -10.18 -5.98
N GLU A 80 -25.23 -9.83 -7.25
CA GLU A 80 -25.78 -10.70 -8.30
C GLU A 80 -24.69 -11.09 -9.31
N PRO A 81 -24.71 -12.33 -9.85
CA PRO A 81 -23.83 -12.71 -10.95
C PRO A 81 -23.93 -11.73 -12.13
N LYS A 82 -22.81 -11.45 -12.78
CA LYS A 82 -22.64 -10.47 -13.87
C LYS A 82 -22.80 -9.00 -13.46
N GLN A 83 -23.03 -8.70 -12.19
CA GLN A 83 -23.03 -7.31 -11.70
C GLN A 83 -21.66 -6.67 -11.89
N LYS A 84 -21.64 -5.42 -12.41
CA LYS A 84 -20.43 -4.59 -12.47
C LYS A 84 -20.15 -4.02 -11.08
N VAL A 85 -18.88 -4.12 -10.65
CA VAL A 85 -18.46 -3.66 -9.33
C VAL A 85 -17.10 -2.95 -9.42
N LEU A 86 -16.99 -1.81 -8.74
CA LEU A 86 -15.71 -1.12 -8.56
C LEU A 86 -15.07 -1.62 -7.27
N VAL A 87 -13.88 -2.18 -7.38
CA VAL A 87 -13.19 -2.85 -6.27
C VAL A 87 -11.72 -2.49 -6.21
N GLN A 88 -11.14 -2.56 -5.02
CA GLN A 88 -9.74 -2.28 -4.76
C GLN A 88 -9.04 -3.50 -4.18
N VAL A 89 -7.81 -3.75 -4.60
CA VAL A 89 -6.96 -4.83 -4.07
C VAL A 89 -6.45 -4.44 -2.68
N ILE A 90 -6.70 -5.30 -1.67
CA ILE A 90 -6.21 -5.12 -0.30
C ILE A 90 -5.18 -6.18 0.12
N LYS A 91 -5.08 -7.28 -0.61
CA LYS A 91 -3.99 -8.26 -0.49
C LYS A 91 -3.66 -8.83 -1.86
N GLU A 92 -2.38 -8.98 -2.11
CA GLU A 92 -1.87 -9.59 -3.33
C GLU A 92 -2.23 -11.08 -3.42
N PRO A 93 -2.27 -11.65 -4.62
CA PRO A 93 -2.47 -13.08 -4.81
C PRO A 93 -1.37 -13.88 -4.10
N THR A 94 -1.73 -15.01 -3.50
CA THR A 94 -0.76 -15.91 -2.86
C THR A 94 -1.00 -17.35 -3.27
N GLY A 95 0.03 -18.03 -3.78
CA GLY A 95 -0.08 -19.42 -4.21
C GLY A 95 -1.21 -19.63 -5.21
N SER A 96 -2.20 -20.46 -4.88
CA SER A 96 -3.38 -20.73 -5.70
C SER A 96 -4.51 -19.71 -5.53
N LYS A 97 -4.43 -18.79 -4.55
CA LYS A 97 -5.50 -17.83 -4.24
C LYS A 97 -5.33 -16.55 -5.04
N GLY A 98 -6.43 -16.02 -5.58
CA GLY A 98 -6.49 -14.70 -6.19
C GLY A 98 -6.37 -13.56 -5.19
N PRO A 99 -6.30 -12.29 -5.67
CA PRO A 99 -6.18 -11.13 -4.79
C PRO A 99 -7.44 -10.96 -3.94
N ARG A 100 -7.28 -10.46 -2.70
CA ARG A 100 -8.41 -10.05 -1.87
C ARG A 100 -8.83 -8.63 -2.22
N LEU A 101 -10.13 -8.44 -2.36
CA LEU A 101 -10.75 -7.21 -2.81
C LEU A 101 -11.61 -6.57 -1.73
N THR A 102 -11.83 -5.25 -1.86
CA THR A 102 -12.81 -4.49 -1.09
C THR A 102 -13.58 -3.53 -1.99
N GLY A 103 -14.84 -3.26 -1.65
CA GLY A 103 -15.63 -2.16 -2.22
C GLY A 103 -15.43 -0.84 -1.46
N SER A 104 -14.80 -0.88 -0.28
CA SER A 104 -14.45 0.32 0.50
C SER A 104 -13.16 0.93 -0.01
N ILE A 105 -13.27 1.70 -1.09
CA ILE A 105 -12.11 2.32 -1.76
C ILE A 105 -11.44 3.34 -0.86
N SER A 106 -10.11 3.32 -0.84
CA SER A 106 -9.25 4.27 -0.13
C SER A 106 -8.21 4.83 -1.10
N ILE A 107 -8.09 6.16 -1.15
CA ILE A 107 -7.13 6.84 -2.03
C ILE A 107 -6.11 7.54 -1.14
N PRO A 108 -4.88 7.00 -1.07
CA PRO A 108 -3.84 7.58 -0.23
C PRO A 108 -3.17 8.77 -0.92
N GLY A 109 -3.07 9.89 -0.18
CA GLY A 109 -2.23 11.03 -0.49
C GLY A 109 -0.97 11.04 0.35
N LYS A 110 -0.28 12.15 0.34
CA LYS A 110 0.90 12.38 1.16
C LYS A 110 0.56 12.43 2.66
N TYR A 111 -0.41 13.26 3.00
CA TYR A 111 -0.81 13.54 4.38
C TYR A 111 -2.15 12.96 4.76
N LEU A 112 -3.01 12.70 3.78
CA LEU A 112 -4.38 12.29 3.95
C LEU A 112 -4.67 10.96 3.24
N ILE A 113 -5.73 10.29 3.68
CA ILE A 113 -6.37 9.22 2.91
C ILE A 113 -7.82 9.60 2.74
N LEU A 114 -8.28 9.71 1.50
CA LEU A 114 -9.68 9.91 1.17
C LEU A 114 -10.39 8.57 1.08
N GLN A 115 -11.50 8.44 1.76
CA GLN A 115 -12.40 7.28 1.71
C GLN A 115 -13.74 7.72 1.13
N PRO A 116 -13.94 7.62 -0.19
CA PRO A 116 -15.12 8.19 -0.86
C PRO A 116 -16.45 7.72 -0.30
N TYR A 117 -16.49 6.50 0.22
CA TYR A 117 -17.68 5.91 0.83
C TYR A 117 -17.56 5.74 2.35
N GLY A 118 -16.54 6.35 2.94
CA GLY A 118 -16.31 6.33 4.38
C GLY A 118 -17.13 7.39 5.12
N GLN A 119 -16.92 7.47 6.41
CA GLN A 119 -17.58 8.44 7.28
C GLN A 119 -16.61 9.03 8.29
N GLY A 120 -16.87 10.30 8.64
CA GLY A 120 -16.16 10.99 9.71
C GLY A 120 -14.72 11.36 9.37
N VAL A 121 -14.03 11.86 10.37
CA VAL A 121 -12.61 12.24 10.33
C VAL A 121 -11.86 11.38 11.33
N ASN A 122 -10.84 10.69 10.85
CA ASN A 122 -9.95 9.86 11.65
C ASN A 122 -8.54 10.44 11.63
N ILE A 123 -7.74 10.14 12.66
CA ILE A 123 -6.36 10.62 12.81
C ILE A 123 -5.50 9.43 13.18
N SER A 124 -4.32 9.34 12.59
CA SER A 124 -3.34 8.27 12.88
C SER A 124 -3.14 8.13 14.41
N ARG A 125 -3.10 6.88 14.86
CA ARG A 125 -2.85 6.59 16.29
C ARG A 125 -1.43 6.93 16.73
N LYS A 126 -0.52 7.14 15.78
CA LYS A 126 0.88 7.52 16.06
C LYS A 126 1.03 9.01 16.39
N ILE A 127 0.05 9.85 16.07
CA ILE A 127 0.01 11.25 16.50
C ILE A 127 -0.54 11.26 17.92
N ASN A 128 0.33 11.49 18.90
CA ASN A 128 -0.01 11.35 20.32
C ASN A 128 -0.38 12.68 21.00
N THR A 129 -0.02 13.81 20.41
CA THR A 129 -0.26 15.15 21.00
C THR A 129 -1.73 15.54 20.86
N GLU A 130 -2.43 15.71 21.98
CA GLU A 130 -3.87 16.00 21.99
C GLU A 130 -4.22 17.33 21.29
N THR A 131 -3.38 18.36 21.46
CA THR A 131 -3.56 19.64 20.76
C THR A 131 -3.51 19.50 19.25
N GLU A 132 -2.57 18.69 18.74
CA GLU A 132 -2.43 18.42 17.30
C GLU A 132 -3.59 17.58 16.79
N ARG A 133 -4.01 16.55 17.53
CA ARG A 133 -5.18 15.75 17.19
C ARG A 133 -6.43 16.61 17.07
N SER A 134 -6.63 17.53 18.03
CA SER A 134 -7.75 18.46 18.04
C SER A 134 -7.71 19.42 16.85
N ARG A 135 -6.53 19.97 16.51
CA ARG A 135 -6.32 20.82 15.33
C ARG A 135 -6.70 20.10 14.04
N LEU A 136 -6.12 18.91 13.82
CA LEU A 136 -6.38 18.11 12.62
C LEU A 136 -7.85 17.66 12.54
N LYS A 137 -8.47 17.35 13.69
CA LYS A 137 -9.88 16.99 13.74
C LYS A 137 -10.78 18.15 13.32
N ALA A 138 -10.53 19.35 13.87
CA ALA A 138 -11.27 20.55 13.52
C ALA A 138 -11.13 20.90 12.04
N LEU A 139 -9.90 20.91 11.53
CA LEU A 139 -9.64 21.14 10.10
C LEU A 139 -10.38 20.12 9.24
N GLY A 140 -10.24 18.82 9.56
CA GLY A 140 -10.87 17.75 8.79
C GLY A 140 -12.39 17.85 8.74
N VAL A 141 -13.05 18.29 9.82
CA VAL A 141 -14.51 18.53 9.83
C VAL A 141 -14.88 19.66 8.87
N LEU A 142 -14.05 20.70 8.78
CA LEU A 142 -14.30 21.86 7.91
C LEU A 142 -14.11 21.55 6.41
N ILE A 143 -13.03 20.82 6.07
CA ILE A 143 -12.62 20.61 4.68
C ILE A 143 -13.18 19.34 4.05
N LYS A 144 -13.60 18.38 4.85
CA LYS A 144 -14.06 17.07 4.38
C LYS A 144 -15.30 17.17 3.49
N PRO A 145 -15.29 16.60 2.26
CA PRO A 145 -16.47 16.55 1.43
C PRO A 145 -17.63 15.79 2.10
N PRO A 146 -18.90 16.16 1.80
CA PRO A 146 -20.06 15.41 2.29
C PRO A 146 -20.00 13.93 1.93
N SER A 147 -20.49 13.07 2.81
CA SER A 147 -20.61 11.62 2.58
C SER A 147 -19.29 10.89 2.29
N THR A 148 -18.17 11.47 2.72
CA THR A 148 -16.85 10.84 2.63
C THR A 148 -16.24 10.64 4.01
N GLY A 149 -15.25 9.75 4.11
CA GLY A 149 -14.34 9.64 5.25
C GLY A 149 -12.99 10.27 4.93
N LEU A 150 -12.34 10.83 5.93
CA LEU A 150 -11.01 11.38 5.84
C LEU A 150 -10.13 10.84 6.96
N LEU A 151 -8.93 10.40 6.63
CA LEU A 151 -7.95 9.95 7.62
C LEU A 151 -6.67 10.76 7.46
N PHE A 152 -6.25 11.44 8.54
CA PHE A 152 -4.94 12.09 8.63
C PHE A 152 -3.87 11.06 8.94
N ARG A 153 -2.88 10.96 8.07
CA ARG A 153 -1.71 10.10 8.24
C ARG A 153 -0.77 10.67 9.30
N THR A 154 0.23 9.92 9.69
CA THR A 154 1.24 10.38 10.64
C THR A 154 2.04 11.56 10.09
N GLU A 155 2.27 11.55 8.79
CA GLU A 155 2.98 12.59 8.03
C GLU A 155 2.24 13.95 8.03
N ALA A 156 0.98 14.00 8.46
CA ALA A 156 0.21 15.25 8.62
C ALA A 156 0.56 16.02 9.90
N GLU A 157 1.33 15.40 10.84
CA GLU A 157 1.69 16.03 12.10
C GLU A 157 2.50 17.29 11.86
N LYS A 158 2.05 18.43 12.45
CA LYS A 158 2.66 19.76 12.34
C LYS A 158 2.73 20.37 10.94
N ILE A 159 2.06 19.76 9.95
CA ILE A 159 1.99 20.30 8.59
C ILE A 159 1.03 21.49 8.54
N LYS A 160 1.36 22.49 7.73
CA LYS A 160 0.54 23.67 7.46
C LYS A 160 -0.78 23.28 6.83
N GLU A 161 -1.84 24.01 7.16
CA GLU A 161 -3.19 23.69 6.72
C GLU A 161 -3.33 23.78 5.20
N GLU A 162 -2.64 24.73 4.56
CA GLU A 162 -2.65 24.93 3.11
C GLU A 162 -2.20 23.65 2.37
N LEU A 163 -1.13 22.99 2.86
CA LEU A 163 -0.61 21.75 2.27
C LEU A 163 -1.56 20.56 2.48
N LEU A 164 -2.26 20.53 3.60
CA LEU A 164 -3.28 19.51 3.87
C LEU A 164 -4.49 19.67 2.97
N ILE A 165 -4.91 20.93 2.71
CA ILE A 165 -6.01 21.24 1.80
C ILE A 165 -5.63 20.89 0.36
N GLU A 166 -4.43 21.25 -0.08
CA GLU A 166 -3.93 20.91 -1.40
C GLU A 166 -3.88 19.39 -1.64
N ASP A 167 -3.39 18.62 -0.65
CA ASP A 167 -3.40 17.15 -0.72
C ASP A 167 -4.83 16.60 -0.87
N LEU A 168 -5.79 17.15 -0.12
CA LEU A 168 -7.20 16.76 -0.23
C LEU A 168 -7.79 17.08 -1.61
N GLU A 169 -7.51 18.26 -2.17
CA GLU A 169 -7.99 18.66 -3.49
C GLU A 169 -7.50 17.71 -4.59
N GLN A 170 -6.22 17.31 -4.51
CA GLN A 170 -5.64 16.31 -5.42
C GLN A 170 -6.33 14.95 -5.28
N LEU A 171 -6.66 14.53 -4.06
CA LEU A 171 -7.36 13.27 -3.82
C LEU A 171 -8.79 13.28 -4.36
N ILE A 172 -9.50 14.39 -4.20
CA ILE A 172 -10.85 14.58 -4.76
C ILE A 172 -10.80 14.50 -6.28
N GLN A 173 -9.87 15.19 -6.91
CA GLN A 173 -9.69 15.17 -8.36
C GLN A 173 -9.34 13.76 -8.88
N GLN A 174 -8.50 13.02 -8.15
CA GLN A 174 -8.21 11.62 -8.47
C GLN A 174 -9.47 10.76 -8.40
N TRP A 175 -10.31 10.95 -7.37
CA TRP A 175 -11.56 10.22 -7.24
C TRP A 175 -12.53 10.50 -8.37
N GLU A 176 -12.73 11.75 -8.73
CA GLU A 176 -13.57 12.15 -9.86
C GLU A 176 -13.11 11.53 -11.18
N ASN A 177 -11.80 11.48 -11.40
CA ASN A 177 -11.22 10.82 -12.57
C ASN A 177 -11.47 9.30 -12.57
N ILE A 178 -11.34 8.64 -11.41
CA ILE A 178 -11.66 7.21 -11.26
C ILE A 178 -13.11 6.93 -11.65
N LEU A 179 -14.05 7.73 -11.16
CA LEU A 179 -15.48 7.60 -11.51
C LEU A 179 -15.71 7.78 -13.02
N LYS A 180 -15.16 8.84 -13.58
CA LYS A 180 -15.28 9.13 -15.02
C LYS A 180 -14.74 8.01 -15.89
N VAL A 181 -13.56 7.47 -15.56
CA VAL A 181 -12.95 6.35 -16.29
C VAL A 181 -13.77 5.08 -16.12
N SER A 182 -14.28 4.82 -14.91
CA SER A 182 -15.08 3.61 -14.64
C SER A 182 -16.41 3.61 -15.39
N GLU A 183 -17.06 4.78 -15.53
CA GLU A 183 -18.29 4.93 -16.29
C GLU A 183 -18.09 4.72 -17.79
N ALA A 184 -16.95 5.17 -18.31
CA ALA A 184 -16.59 5.02 -19.72
C ALA A 184 -16.03 3.63 -20.08
N SER A 185 -15.75 2.78 -19.10
CA SER A 185 -15.06 1.50 -19.28
C SER A 185 -16.03 0.31 -19.24
N ASN A 186 -15.61 -0.79 -19.89
CA ASN A 186 -16.27 -2.08 -19.75
C ASN A 186 -15.42 -3.00 -18.85
N PRO A 187 -16.07 -3.74 -17.92
CA PRO A 187 -15.35 -4.74 -17.11
C PRO A 187 -14.98 -5.97 -17.94
N PRO A 188 -13.90 -6.67 -17.59
CA PRO A 188 -12.94 -6.31 -16.56
C PRO A 188 -11.95 -5.26 -17.05
N ASN A 189 -11.63 -4.25 -16.22
CA ASN A 189 -10.67 -3.22 -16.58
C ASN A 189 -9.93 -2.66 -15.34
N LEU A 190 -8.63 -2.41 -15.48
CA LEU A 190 -7.84 -1.66 -14.51
C LEU A 190 -8.18 -0.16 -14.65
N ILE A 191 -8.83 0.40 -13.64
CA ILE A 191 -9.26 1.82 -13.64
C ILE A 191 -8.15 2.75 -13.14
N LYS A 192 -7.52 2.35 -12.03
CA LYS A 192 -6.37 3.07 -11.48
C LYS A 192 -5.37 2.08 -10.95
N ARG A 193 -4.14 2.19 -11.41
CA ARG A 193 -3.01 1.57 -10.71
C ARG A 193 -2.65 2.45 -9.54
N ASP A 194 -2.43 1.85 -8.37
CA ASP A 194 -1.76 2.58 -7.29
C ASP A 194 -0.43 3.10 -7.84
N ASP A 195 0.08 4.18 -7.27
CA ASP A 195 1.27 4.85 -7.81
C ASP A 195 2.33 3.84 -8.26
N ASP A 196 3.08 4.21 -9.31
CA ASP A 196 4.30 3.50 -9.66
C ASP A 196 5.08 3.13 -8.40
N PHE A 197 5.61 1.92 -8.35
CA PHE A 197 6.34 1.40 -7.18
C PHE A 197 7.31 2.43 -6.57
N SER A 198 8.01 3.19 -7.43
CA SER A 198 8.92 4.25 -6.99
C SER A 198 8.18 5.36 -6.24
N LEU A 199 7.05 5.85 -6.76
CA LEU A 199 6.27 6.90 -6.11
C LEU A 199 5.65 6.42 -4.80
N LYS A 200 5.21 5.16 -4.75
CA LYS A 200 4.71 4.55 -3.51
C LYS A 200 5.79 4.51 -2.43
N ILE A 201 7.02 4.11 -2.78
CA ILE A 201 8.16 4.14 -1.87
C ILE A 201 8.42 5.56 -1.38
N LEU A 202 8.44 6.55 -2.28
CA LEU A 202 8.66 7.94 -1.91
C LEU A 202 7.58 8.45 -0.97
N ARG A 203 6.31 8.22 -1.30
CA ARG A 203 5.17 8.64 -0.48
C ARG A 203 5.21 8.05 0.94
N ASP A 204 5.55 6.76 1.05
CA ASP A 204 5.38 6.01 2.30
C ASP A 204 6.65 5.97 3.17
N HIS A 205 7.83 6.23 2.60
CA HIS A 205 9.11 6.06 3.31
C HIS A 205 10.00 7.30 3.36
N ILE A 206 9.71 8.38 2.63
CA ILE A 206 10.47 9.63 2.77
C ILE A 206 10.21 10.24 4.14
N LYS A 207 11.31 10.60 4.82
CA LYS A 207 11.33 11.29 6.12
C LYS A 207 12.16 12.57 5.98
N GLU A 208 12.03 13.48 6.93
CA GLU A 208 12.89 14.68 7.01
C GLU A 208 14.39 14.35 7.06
N SER A 209 14.74 13.16 7.60
CA SER A 209 16.12 12.68 7.66
C SER A 209 16.62 12.04 6.37
N THR A 210 15.79 11.89 5.33
CA THR A 210 16.19 11.31 4.04
C THR A 210 17.14 12.25 3.32
N LYS A 211 18.35 11.77 3.00
CA LYS A 211 19.41 12.59 2.36
C LYS A 211 19.48 12.37 0.86
N SER A 212 19.37 11.12 0.42
CA SER A 212 19.53 10.78 -1.00
C SER A 212 18.59 9.63 -1.43
N ILE A 213 18.25 9.63 -2.70
CA ILE A 213 17.45 8.60 -3.37
C ILE A 213 18.19 8.20 -4.63
N ILE A 214 18.49 6.91 -4.76
CA ILE A 214 19.24 6.38 -5.88
C ILE A 214 18.34 5.42 -6.66
N ILE A 215 18.15 5.66 -7.95
CA ILE A 215 17.21 4.93 -8.80
C ILE A 215 17.92 4.50 -10.09
N ASP A 216 17.70 3.25 -10.52
CA ASP A 216 18.27 2.68 -11.73
C ASP A 216 17.39 2.82 -12.99
N SER A 217 16.34 3.63 -12.92
CA SER A 217 15.43 3.93 -14.03
C SER A 217 15.36 5.44 -14.26
N LYS A 218 15.77 5.90 -15.45
CA LYS A 218 15.69 7.33 -15.84
C LYS A 218 14.25 7.86 -15.78
N PHE A 219 13.28 7.03 -16.17
CA PHE A 219 11.87 7.37 -16.10
C PHE A 219 11.41 7.59 -14.66
N SER A 220 11.78 6.68 -13.75
CA SER A 220 11.43 6.80 -12.33
C SER A 220 12.16 7.96 -11.65
N VAL A 221 13.39 8.31 -12.09
CA VAL A 221 14.10 9.52 -11.61
C VAL A 221 13.33 10.79 -11.97
N ALA A 222 12.86 10.93 -13.22
CA ALA A 222 12.08 12.10 -13.64
C ALA A 222 10.81 12.22 -12.79
N ARG A 223 10.07 11.14 -12.62
CA ARG A 223 8.85 11.12 -11.79
C ARG A 223 9.12 11.40 -10.31
N ALA A 224 10.24 10.91 -9.79
CA ALA A 224 10.64 11.20 -8.41
C ALA A 224 10.94 12.69 -8.21
N LYS A 225 11.62 13.32 -9.16
CA LYS A 225 11.88 14.76 -9.14
C LYS A 225 10.59 15.56 -9.18
N ASP A 226 9.67 15.23 -10.10
CA ASP A 226 8.36 15.89 -10.20
C ASP A 226 7.55 15.74 -8.90
N PHE A 227 7.57 14.55 -8.29
CA PHE A 227 6.89 14.29 -7.02
C PHE A 227 7.46 15.11 -5.87
N LEU A 228 8.79 15.35 -5.86
CA LEU A 228 9.49 16.07 -4.80
C LEU A 228 9.54 17.58 -5.00
N ILE A 229 9.11 18.12 -6.13
CA ILE A 229 9.08 19.59 -6.38
C ILE A 229 8.35 20.34 -5.25
N ASN A 230 7.26 19.77 -4.75
CA ASN A 230 6.45 20.36 -3.68
C ASN A 230 6.93 19.99 -2.26
N TYR A 231 8.06 19.29 -2.15
CA TYR A 231 8.70 19.00 -0.86
C TYR A 231 9.79 20.05 -0.61
N GLU A 232 9.66 20.79 0.48
CA GLU A 232 10.75 21.66 0.99
C GLU A 232 11.88 20.80 1.59
N SER A 233 12.58 20.01 0.76
CA SER A 233 13.65 19.13 1.22
C SER A 233 14.78 19.06 0.20
N ASP A 234 16.02 19.24 0.68
CA ASP A 234 17.27 19.09 -0.10
C ASP A 234 17.62 17.60 -0.30
N ILE A 235 16.67 16.80 -0.82
CA ILE A 235 16.94 15.38 -1.10
C ILE A 235 17.63 15.27 -2.45
N ASP A 236 18.84 14.70 -2.45
CA ASP A 236 19.57 14.41 -3.67
C ASP A 236 18.99 13.19 -4.40
N ILE A 237 18.67 13.32 -5.69
CA ILE A 237 18.14 12.23 -6.52
C ILE A 237 19.14 11.88 -7.60
N GLU A 238 19.74 10.71 -7.47
CA GLU A 238 20.76 10.19 -8.40
C GLU A 238 20.18 9.10 -9.33
N PHE A 239 20.60 9.15 -10.59
CA PHE A 239 20.44 8.04 -11.52
C PHE A 239 21.64 7.10 -11.42
N HIS A 240 21.41 5.82 -11.17
CA HIS A 240 22.43 4.78 -11.20
C HIS A 240 22.31 3.94 -12.47
N ASP A 241 23.33 4.00 -13.32
CA ASP A 241 23.35 3.21 -14.55
C ASP A 241 23.98 1.83 -14.29
N ASN A 242 23.13 0.81 -14.22
CA ASN A 242 23.55 -0.58 -14.01
C ASN A 242 24.35 -1.16 -15.19
N SER A 243 24.32 -0.52 -16.36
CA SER A 243 25.06 -0.99 -17.55
C SER A 243 26.51 -0.50 -17.59
N LEU A 244 26.77 0.66 -17.01
CA LEU A 244 28.08 1.30 -16.97
C LEU A 244 28.82 1.07 -15.66
N ASN A 245 28.10 0.75 -14.61
CA ASN A 245 28.61 0.60 -13.25
C ASN A 245 28.26 -0.78 -12.69
N GLN A 246 28.87 -1.12 -11.54
CA GLN A 246 28.42 -2.25 -10.75
C GLN A 246 26.94 -2.12 -10.46
N HIS A 247 26.17 -3.22 -10.55
CA HIS A 247 24.73 -3.22 -10.28
C HIS A 247 24.42 -2.59 -8.93
N ILE A 248 23.38 -1.74 -8.85
CA ILE A 248 23.03 -0.96 -7.66
C ILE A 248 22.95 -1.84 -6.39
N PHE A 249 22.39 -3.03 -6.48
CA PHE A 249 22.26 -3.96 -5.36
C PHE A 249 23.57 -4.60 -4.91
N GLU A 250 24.57 -4.65 -5.79
CA GLU A 250 25.92 -5.09 -5.44
C GLU A 250 26.72 -3.95 -4.81
N LYS A 251 26.61 -2.74 -5.35
CA LYS A 251 27.27 -1.52 -4.84
C LYS A 251 26.93 -1.27 -3.36
N TYR A 252 25.66 -1.45 -2.99
CA TYR A 252 25.17 -1.22 -1.61
C TYR A 252 24.99 -2.53 -0.81
N GLU A 253 25.61 -3.64 -1.22
CA GLU A 253 25.54 -4.96 -0.56
C GLU A 253 24.11 -5.50 -0.32
N ILE A 254 23.10 -4.95 -0.99
CA ILE A 254 21.68 -5.32 -0.85
C ILE A 254 21.48 -6.79 -1.22
N LYS A 255 22.19 -7.28 -2.25
CA LYS A 255 22.14 -8.69 -2.67
C LYS A 255 22.53 -9.65 -1.53
N LYS A 256 23.56 -9.32 -0.76
CA LYS A 256 23.97 -10.10 0.43
C LYS A 256 22.91 -10.08 1.51
N THR A 257 22.27 -8.91 1.73
CA THR A 257 21.18 -8.77 2.70
C THR A 257 19.97 -9.60 2.29
N ILE A 258 19.58 -9.59 1.01
CA ILE A 258 18.52 -10.45 0.48
C ILE A 258 18.85 -11.93 0.70
N GLN A 259 20.06 -12.35 0.37
CA GLN A 259 20.49 -13.74 0.58
C GLN A 259 20.42 -14.15 2.05
N LYS A 260 20.82 -13.28 2.98
CA LYS A 260 20.69 -13.52 4.42
C LYS A 260 19.22 -13.57 4.87
N ALA A 261 18.39 -12.67 4.38
CA ALA A 261 16.96 -12.60 4.71
C ALA A 261 16.18 -13.85 4.25
N LEU A 262 16.67 -14.56 3.24
CA LEU A 262 16.10 -15.81 2.74
C LEU A 262 16.57 -17.06 3.51
N GLN A 263 17.52 -16.91 4.44
CA GLN A 263 17.95 -18.04 5.30
C GLN A 263 16.96 -18.22 6.45
N PRO A 264 16.70 -19.47 6.88
CA PRO A 264 15.85 -19.71 8.03
C PRO A 264 16.40 -19.09 9.33
N ARG A 265 17.72 -19.01 9.46
CA ARG A 265 18.39 -18.48 10.65
C ARG A 265 18.62 -16.98 10.55
N VAL A 266 18.24 -16.26 11.60
CA VAL A 266 18.49 -14.82 11.79
C VAL A 266 19.29 -14.63 13.09
N ASP A 267 20.52 -14.17 12.96
CA ASP A 267 21.37 -13.83 14.10
C ASP A 267 20.97 -12.47 14.68
N LEU A 268 20.88 -12.39 16.01
CA LEU A 268 20.50 -11.18 16.74
C LEU A 268 21.75 -10.44 17.26
N PRO A 269 21.72 -9.10 17.36
CA PRO A 269 22.84 -8.31 17.90
C PRO A 269 23.26 -8.73 19.32
N SER A 270 22.34 -9.29 20.09
CA SER A 270 22.55 -9.78 21.45
C SER A 270 23.39 -11.07 21.53
N GLY A 271 23.70 -11.72 20.40
CA GLY A 271 24.37 -13.01 20.33
C GLY A 271 23.44 -14.23 20.35
N GLY A 272 22.13 -14.00 20.47
CA GLY A 272 21.11 -15.01 20.23
C GLY A 272 20.79 -15.16 18.74
N TYR A 273 19.94 -16.11 18.42
CA TYR A 273 19.41 -16.25 17.04
C TYR A 273 18.00 -16.84 17.06
N ILE A 274 17.28 -16.59 15.97
CA ILE A 274 15.97 -17.21 15.73
C ILE A 274 16.04 -18.07 14.46
N ILE A 275 15.20 -19.10 14.41
CA ILE A 275 14.99 -19.92 13.21
C ILE A 275 13.53 -19.77 12.80
N ILE A 276 13.30 -19.38 11.55
CA ILE A 276 11.96 -19.17 11.00
C ILE A 276 11.73 -20.21 9.91
N GLU A 277 10.76 -21.09 10.11
CA GLU A 277 10.42 -22.17 9.17
C GLU A 277 8.93 -22.11 8.81
N PRO A 278 8.60 -21.77 7.55
CA PRO A 278 7.24 -21.88 7.06
C PRO A 278 6.88 -23.36 6.84
N THR A 279 5.73 -23.76 7.37
CA THR A 279 5.13 -25.07 7.11
C THR A 279 3.88 -24.90 6.24
N GLU A 280 3.21 -25.99 5.88
CA GLU A 280 1.99 -25.93 5.06
C GLU A 280 0.87 -25.09 5.69
N ALA A 281 0.72 -25.14 7.03
CA ALA A 281 -0.40 -24.51 7.74
C ALA A 281 0.00 -23.34 8.65
N LEU A 282 1.27 -23.24 9.04
CA LEU A 282 1.76 -22.24 10.01
C LEU A 282 3.24 -21.92 9.81
N THR A 283 3.70 -20.85 10.44
CA THR A 283 5.13 -20.53 10.52
C THR A 283 5.62 -20.82 11.95
N VAL A 284 6.64 -21.63 12.08
CA VAL A 284 7.31 -21.93 13.36
C VAL A 284 8.47 -20.98 13.53
N ILE A 285 8.58 -20.39 14.73
CA ILE A 285 9.73 -19.54 15.11
C ILE A 285 10.34 -20.13 16.37
N ASP A 286 11.56 -20.62 16.25
CA ASP A 286 12.36 -21.10 17.38
C ASP A 286 13.34 -20.01 17.83
N VAL A 287 13.45 -19.80 19.15
CA VAL A 287 14.28 -18.74 19.74
C VAL A 287 15.40 -19.36 20.56
N ASN A 288 16.63 -19.05 20.19
CA ASN A 288 17.82 -19.55 20.82
C ASN A 288 18.67 -18.44 21.46
N SER A 289 19.11 -18.63 22.68
CA SER A 289 19.96 -17.66 23.37
C SER A 289 21.38 -17.57 22.78
N GLY A 290 21.84 -18.64 22.10
CA GLY A 290 23.18 -18.68 21.49
C GLY A 290 24.28 -18.32 22.47
N SER A 291 25.11 -17.33 22.13
CA SER A 291 26.17 -16.80 23.00
C SER A 291 25.68 -15.70 23.96
N PHE A 292 24.37 -15.43 24.00
CA PHE A 292 23.83 -14.46 24.95
C PHE A 292 23.90 -15.01 26.37
N THR A 293 24.95 -14.66 27.09
CA THR A 293 25.10 -14.89 28.52
C THR A 293 24.84 -13.56 29.25
N ARG A 294 23.76 -13.51 30.00
CA ARG A 294 23.56 -12.40 30.93
C ARG A 294 24.59 -12.56 32.03
N SER A 295 25.61 -11.71 32.03
CA SER A 295 26.40 -11.51 33.26
C SER A 295 25.46 -10.97 34.31
N ALA A 296 25.34 -11.68 35.42
CA ALA A 296 24.56 -11.29 36.59
C ALA A 296 25.11 -10.01 37.20
#